data_e00da576ea6236e79d93e95f2d7f769a
#
_entry.id   e00da576ea6236e79d93e95f2d7f769a
#
_cell.length_a   1.000
_cell.length_b   1.000
_cell.length_c   1.000
_cell.angle_alpha   90.00
_cell.angle_beta   90.00
_cell.angle_gamma   90.00
#
_symmetry.space_group_name_H-M   'P 1'
#
loop_
_entity.id
_entity.type
_entity.pdbx_description
1 polymer ?
#
loop_
_entity_poly.entity_id
_entity_poly.type
_entity_poly.pdbx_seq_one_letter_code
_entity_poly.pdbx_strand_id
1 'polypeptide(L)'
;MVLSWLRKLRNVAVLFMVTITLLVAWPVYAASDVSRAHDRPLRLAIVNTYGQILSNIYYGESLKKIRAAIAPRPLEIRIYGPDTFLDAARNDQFDMSIASYGLTSIMLRQTGGARVLTAVNKRFPDPYAGNGAAIIVRSDRQDINTIEDLPNKSLAVMSITAFAGWQVPMAELTALGIDVKRAFRDIRVTGEPMTQILDLVHSGEADVGFVVNCLLEDAQALGKYKVDDFKVIGDRGAFSGSSCKHSTRLYPNWSFSIKPQMSPDESKAVVMALLSIPASEDISVNWTLTPDGTGADAVFQQLNLPYAEAYGLRDLLLEYSGVAFGVLVAVLVLIVNIVVLTVAVRIRTKQTEKALAAKMQSDLDARRAALKLRTMEKLSAVGTLSSMAAHELKQPLTVVNNYAGSLRRRLMRSEVPRDVLIEALTEIEESGLKAAEVIDLVRGYATNKERTFVRTDLAMTARHVLERNRKYGHLIHPDFRL
;
A
#
# COMPACT_ATOMS: atom_id res chain seq x y z
N MET A 1 21.80 8.47 -30.18
CA MET A 1 21.89 7.15 -29.58
C MET A 1 21.13 7.01 -28.24
N VAL A 2 21.26 7.93 -27.30
CA VAL A 2 20.58 7.90 -25.99
C VAL A 2 19.03 8.02 -26.10
N LEU A 3 18.52 8.84 -27.00
CA LEU A 3 17.06 9.00 -27.20
C LEU A 3 16.37 7.74 -27.76
N SER A 4 17.05 6.95 -28.59
CA SER A 4 16.51 5.68 -29.10
C SER A 4 16.45 4.61 -28.03
N TRP A 5 17.40 4.63 -27.10
CA TRP A 5 17.48 3.70 -25.97
C TRP A 5 16.40 4.02 -24.92
N LEU A 6 16.15 5.32 -24.64
CA LEU A 6 15.08 5.77 -23.75
C LEU A 6 13.68 5.45 -24.31
N ARG A 7 13.48 5.50 -25.64
CA ARG A 7 12.22 5.06 -26.26
C ARG A 7 12.03 3.54 -26.14
N LYS A 8 13.07 2.75 -26.28
CA LYS A 8 13.01 1.29 -26.08
C LYS A 8 12.68 0.93 -24.61
N LEU A 9 13.32 1.59 -23.65
CA LEU A 9 13.02 1.39 -22.21
C LEU A 9 11.58 1.79 -21.86
N ARG A 10 11.05 2.88 -22.41
CA ARG A 10 9.65 3.30 -22.21
C ARG A 10 8.68 2.26 -22.79
N ASN A 11 8.96 1.72 -23.95
CA ASN A 11 8.10 0.72 -24.58
C ASN A 11 8.13 -0.62 -23.82
N VAL A 12 9.29 -1.02 -23.28
CA VAL A 12 9.41 -2.20 -22.41
C VAL A 12 8.66 -2.00 -21.09
N ALA A 13 8.75 -0.82 -20.48
CA ALA A 13 8.02 -0.50 -19.23
C ALA A 13 6.50 -0.49 -19.46
N VAL A 14 6.02 0.05 -20.58
CA VAL A 14 4.60 0.03 -20.95
C VAL A 14 4.12 -1.40 -21.23
N LEU A 15 4.92 -2.22 -21.94
CA LEU A 15 4.60 -3.62 -22.20
C LEU A 15 4.54 -4.43 -20.90
N PHE A 16 5.45 -4.17 -19.97
CA PHE A 16 5.48 -4.82 -18.65
C PHE A 16 4.29 -4.40 -17.78
N MET A 17 3.87 -3.12 -17.85
CA MET A 17 2.67 -2.64 -17.15
C MET A 17 1.39 -3.27 -17.70
N VAL A 18 1.28 -3.41 -19.02
CA VAL A 18 0.12 -4.06 -19.68
C VAL A 18 0.06 -5.55 -19.37
N THR A 19 1.21 -6.25 -19.33
CA THR A 19 1.27 -7.67 -18.95
C THR A 19 0.94 -7.89 -17.47
N ILE A 20 1.34 -6.99 -16.56
CA ILE A 20 0.98 -7.08 -15.13
C ILE A 20 -0.51 -6.80 -14.93
N THR A 21 -1.11 -5.81 -15.62
CA THR A 21 -2.55 -5.56 -15.55
C THR A 21 -3.38 -6.73 -16.10
N LEU A 22 -2.91 -7.41 -17.12
CA LEU A 22 -3.55 -8.62 -17.66
C LEU A 22 -3.41 -9.84 -16.71
N LEU A 23 -2.29 -9.99 -16.01
CA LEU A 23 -2.08 -11.07 -15.02
C LEU A 23 -2.84 -10.85 -13.72
N VAL A 24 -3.05 -9.60 -13.29
CA VAL A 24 -3.85 -9.26 -12.09
C VAL A 24 -5.36 -9.31 -12.39
N ALA A 25 -5.77 -9.09 -13.64
CA ALA A 25 -7.18 -9.20 -14.06
C ALA A 25 -7.65 -10.66 -14.25
N TRP A 26 -6.75 -11.64 -14.33
CA TRP A 26 -7.10 -13.04 -14.57
C TRP A 26 -7.88 -13.73 -13.43
N PRO A 27 -7.64 -13.47 -12.13
CA PRO A 27 -8.41 -14.14 -11.08
C PRO A 27 -9.84 -13.60 -10.89
N VAL A 28 -10.19 -12.45 -11.49
CA VAL A 28 -11.54 -11.89 -11.37
C VAL A 28 -12.55 -12.57 -12.32
N TYR A 29 -12.09 -13.32 -13.31
CA TYR A 29 -12.97 -14.02 -14.28
C TYR A 29 -13.24 -15.49 -13.97
N ALA A 30 -12.75 -16.03 -12.84
CA ALA A 30 -13.09 -17.36 -12.36
C ALA A 30 -14.43 -17.43 -11.60
N ALA A 31 -15.25 -16.38 -11.66
CA ALA A 31 -16.59 -16.34 -11.08
C ALA A 31 -17.66 -16.70 -12.11
N SER A 32 -17.61 -17.93 -12.62
CA SER A 32 -18.73 -18.43 -13.45
C SER A 32 -18.79 -19.95 -13.49
N ASP A 33 -19.15 -20.56 -12.35
CA ASP A 33 -19.79 -21.87 -12.34
C ASP A 33 -21.01 -21.88 -11.40
N VAL A 34 -21.71 -20.76 -11.30
CA VAL A 34 -22.94 -20.64 -10.48
C VAL A 34 -24.10 -21.45 -11.08
N SER A 35 -24.11 -21.70 -12.39
CA SER A 35 -25.23 -22.44 -13.01
C SER A 35 -25.17 -23.96 -12.76
N ARG A 36 -24.01 -24.56 -12.55
CA ARG A 36 -23.89 -25.99 -12.24
C ARG A 36 -24.09 -26.33 -10.78
N ALA A 37 -24.09 -25.37 -9.88
CA ALA A 37 -24.26 -25.57 -8.45
C ALA A 37 -25.71 -25.95 -8.05
N HIS A 38 -26.69 -25.65 -8.89
CA HIS A 38 -28.11 -25.91 -8.60
C HIS A 38 -28.55 -27.36 -8.83
N ASP A 39 -27.85 -28.16 -9.61
CA ASP A 39 -28.23 -29.53 -9.94
C ASP A 39 -27.80 -30.58 -8.93
N ARG A 40 -26.81 -30.28 -8.06
CA ARG A 40 -26.36 -31.24 -7.03
C ARG A 40 -27.19 -31.16 -5.76
N PRO A 41 -27.34 -32.27 -5.00
CA PRO A 41 -27.99 -32.24 -3.69
C PRO A 41 -27.34 -31.22 -2.75
N LEU A 42 -28.15 -30.53 -1.94
CA LEU A 42 -27.61 -29.80 -0.77
C LEU A 42 -27.26 -30.83 0.32
N ARG A 43 -26.07 -30.66 0.91
CA ARG A 43 -25.48 -31.59 1.84
C ARG A 43 -25.50 -31.00 3.24
N LEU A 44 -26.16 -31.69 4.18
CA LEU A 44 -26.18 -31.36 5.61
C LEU A 44 -25.31 -32.34 6.39
N ALA A 45 -24.27 -31.80 7.05
CA ALA A 45 -23.50 -32.55 8.02
C ALA A 45 -24.14 -32.45 9.40
N ILE A 46 -24.28 -33.59 10.09
CA ILE A 46 -24.69 -33.64 11.50
C ILE A 46 -23.59 -34.36 12.28
N VAL A 47 -23.07 -33.70 13.30
CA VAL A 47 -22.13 -34.35 14.20
C VAL A 47 -22.94 -35.24 15.15
N ASN A 48 -22.60 -36.53 15.21
CA ASN A 48 -23.31 -37.48 16.06
C ASN A 48 -22.56 -37.66 17.38
N THR A 49 -23.27 -37.44 18.49
CA THR A 49 -22.76 -37.67 19.82
C THR A 49 -23.58 -38.77 20.54
N TYR A 50 -24.86 -38.81 20.24
CA TYR A 50 -25.84 -39.61 20.96
C TYR A 50 -26.29 -40.90 20.26
N GLY A 51 -25.82 -41.13 19.05
CA GLY A 51 -26.33 -42.17 18.18
C GLY A 51 -27.54 -41.72 17.32
N GLN A 52 -27.87 -42.54 16.32
CA GLN A 52 -28.82 -42.16 15.26
C GLN A 52 -30.27 -41.97 15.76
N ILE A 53 -30.65 -42.72 16.80
CA ILE A 53 -32.02 -42.65 17.33
C ILE A 53 -32.27 -41.27 17.97
N LEU A 54 -31.38 -40.83 18.85
CA LEU A 54 -31.54 -39.54 19.52
C LEU A 54 -31.37 -38.37 18.56
N SER A 55 -30.50 -38.47 17.57
CA SER A 55 -30.39 -37.45 16.52
C SER A 55 -31.68 -37.26 15.76
N ASN A 56 -32.42 -38.32 15.47
CA ASN A 56 -33.74 -38.23 14.82
C ASN A 56 -34.79 -37.58 15.71
N ILE A 57 -34.78 -37.85 17.00
CA ILE A 57 -35.69 -37.25 17.99
C ILE A 57 -35.41 -35.73 18.09
N TYR A 58 -34.15 -35.32 18.21
CA TYR A 58 -33.78 -33.93 18.34
C TYR A 58 -34.05 -33.12 17.06
N TYR A 59 -33.69 -33.64 15.89
CA TYR A 59 -33.63 -32.87 14.65
C TYR A 59 -34.70 -33.25 13.62
N GLY A 60 -35.60 -34.18 13.88
CA GLY A 60 -36.55 -34.69 12.88
C GLY A 60 -37.41 -33.62 12.23
N GLU A 61 -37.97 -32.69 13.01
CA GLU A 61 -38.77 -31.58 12.49
C GLU A 61 -37.89 -30.61 11.73
N SER A 62 -36.66 -30.32 12.19
CA SER A 62 -35.70 -29.49 11.50
C SER A 62 -35.36 -30.04 10.12
N LEU A 63 -35.12 -31.35 10.00
CA LEU A 63 -34.82 -32.01 8.72
C LEU A 63 -36.00 -31.94 7.76
N LYS A 64 -37.23 -32.07 8.25
CA LYS A 64 -38.45 -31.94 7.45
C LYS A 64 -38.60 -30.51 6.91
N LYS A 65 -38.38 -29.49 7.76
CA LYS A 65 -38.45 -28.09 7.39
C LYS A 65 -37.36 -27.69 6.38
N ILE A 66 -36.13 -28.18 6.57
CA ILE A 66 -35.04 -27.96 5.61
C ILE A 66 -35.40 -28.54 4.24
N ARG A 67 -35.86 -29.82 4.19
CA ARG A 67 -36.27 -30.43 2.90
C ARG A 67 -37.32 -29.63 2.19
N ALA A 68 -38.35 -29.15 2.92
CA ALA A 68 -39.42 -28.36 2.35
C ALA A 68 -38.90 -26.99 1.81
N ALA A 69 -37.98 -26.37 2.52
CA ALA A 69 -37.46 -25.06 2.16
C ALA A 69 -36.58 -25.06 0.88
N ILE A 70 -35.90 -26.18 0.63
CA ILE A 70 -34.99 -26.30 -0.52
C ILE A 70 -35.61 -27.03 -1.72
N ALA A 71 -36.88 -27.49 -1.63
CA ALA A 71 -37.54 -28.18 -2.73
C ALA A 71 -37.59 -27.32 -3.99
N PRO A 72 -37.37 -27.88 -5.19
CA PRO A 72 -37.23 -29.29 -5.51
C PRO A 72 -35.83 -29.90 -5.34
N ARG A 73 -34.82 -29.14 -4.84
CA ARG A 73 -33.44 -29.62 -4.66
C ARG A 73 -33.39 -30.68 -3.57
N PRO A 74 -32.75 -31.86 -3.80
CA PRO A 74 -32.68 -32.93 -2.79
C PRO A 74 -31.74 -32.56 -1.64
N LEU A 75 -32.07 -33.05 -0.43
CA LEU A 75 -31.23 -32.96 0.78
C LEU A 75 -30.51 -34.27 1.01
N GLU A 76 -29.19 -34.27 0.98
CA GLU A 76 -28.34 -35.37 1.41
C GLU A 76 -27.87 -35.10 2.85
N ILE A 77 -28.11 -36.05 3.75
CA ILE A 77 -27.68 -35.95 5.16
C ILE A 77 -26.51 -36.90 5.37
N ARG A 78 -25.41 -36.35 5.93
CA ARG A 78 -24.22 -37.10 6.29
C ARG A 78 -23.95 -36.94 7.77
N ILE A 79 -23.67 -38.07 8.44
CA ILE A 79 -23.38 -38.11 9.87
C ILE A 79 -21.86 -38.26 10.02
N TYR A 80 -21.27 -37.44 10.91
CA TYR A 80 -19.85 -37.40 11.17
C TYR A 80 -19.58 -37.48 12.66
N GLY A 81 -18.47 -38.12 13.04
CA GLY A 81 -17.87 -37.94 14.36
C GLY A 81 -17.13 -36.59 14.45
N PRO A 82 -16.79 -36.16 15.68
CA PRO A 82 -16.05 -34.91 15.86
C PRO A 82 -14.76 -34.82 15.04
N ASP A 83 -14.00 -35.90 14.94
CA ASP A 83 -12.72 -35.98 14.25
C ASP A 83 -12.89 -35.88 12.73
N THR A 84 -13.84 -36.61 12.17
CA THR A 84 -14.09 -36.68 10.73
C THR A 84 -14.84 -35.46 10.20
N PHE A 85 -15.56 -34.74 11.06
CA PHE A 85 -16.31 -33.53 10.68
C PHE A 85 -15.41 -32.41 10.17
N LEU A 86 -14.29 -32.13 10.85
CA LEU A 86 -13.36 -31.06 10.45
C LEU A 86 -12.66 -31.41 9.13
N ASP A 87 -12.32 -32.67 8.90
CA ASP A 87 -11.77 -33.12 7.63
C ASP A 87 -12.80 -32.99 6.49
N ALA A 88 -14.04 -33.38 6.74
CA ALA A 88 -15.12 -33.20 5.79
C ALA A 88 -15.36 -31.70 5.42
N ALA A 89 -15.24 -30.84 6.43
CA ALA A 89 -15.37 -29.40 6.25
C ALA A 89 -14.25 -28.82 5.35
N ARG A 90 -12.99 -29.21 5.59
CA ARG A 90 -11.83 -28.80 4.78
C ARG A 90 -11.93 -29.29 3.34
N ASN A 91 -12.52 -30.44 3.12
CA ASN A 91 -12.70 -31.06 1.81
C ASN A 91 -14.04 -30.71 1.15
N ASP A 92 -14.76 -29.69 1.62
CA ASP A 92 -16.04 -29.20 1.08
C ASP A 92 -17.09 -30.30 0.86
N GLN A 93 -17.16 -31.28 1.81
CA GLN A 93 -18.10 -32.41 1.69
C GLN A 93 -19.54 -32.07 2.12
N PHE A 94 -19.81 -30.87 2.63
CA PHE A 94 -21.15 -30.41 3.00
C PHE A 94 -21.31 -28.89 2.81
N ASP A 95 -22.54 -28.43 2.78
CA ASP A 95 -22.92 -27.03 2.51
C ASP A 95 -23.46 -26.35 3.77
N MET A 96 -24.03 -27.11 4.70
CA MET A 96 -24.55 -26.67 5.99
C MET A 96 -24.29 -27.74 7.07
N SER A 97 -24.29 -27.34 8.33
CA SER A 97 -24.01 -28.30 9.42
C SER A 97 -24.79 -28.02 10.68
N ILE A 98 -25.00 -29.10 11.46
CA ILE A 98 -25.42 -29.07 12.85
C ILE A 98 -24.30 -29.71 13.70
N ALA A 99 -23.65 -28.93 14.51
CA ALA A 99 -22.52 -29.35 15.32
C ALA A 99 -22.46 -28.59 16.65
N SER A 100 -21.67 -29.11 17.61
CA SER A 100 -21.46 -28.41 18.87
C SER A 100 -20.85 -27.02 18.62
N TYR A 101 -21.13 -26.11 19.53
CA TYR A 101 -20.70 -24.71 19.41
C TYR A 101 -19.18 -24.56 19.16
N GLY A 102 -18.34 -25.25 19.93
CA GLY A 102 -16.89 -25.18 19.76
C GLY A 102 -16.40 -25.81 18.47
N LEU A 103 -16.95 -26.95 18.08
CA LEU A 103 -16.57 -27.60 16.81
C LEU A 103 -16.94 -26.75 15.60
N THR A 104 -18.11 -26.10 15.64
CA THR A 104 -18.53 -25.11 14.66
C THR A 104 -17.56 -23.92 14.63
N SER A 105 -17.09 -23.43 15.79
CA SER A 105 -16.11 -22.35 15.86
C SER A 105 -14.80 -22.72 15.16
N ILE A 106 -14.28 -23.91 15.35
CA ILE A 106 -13.08 -24.41 14.67
C ILE A 106 -13.31 -24.49 13.15
N MET A 107 -14.42 -25.10 12.75
CA MET A 107 -14.79 -25.25 11.34
C MET A 107 -14.85 -23.88 10.62
N LEU A 108 -15.57 -22.92 11.18
CA LEU A 108 -15.74 -21.59 10.57
C LEU A 108 -14.41 -20.84 10.42
N ARG A 109 -13.47 -20.99 11.34
CA ARG A 109 -12.13 -20.44 11.24
C ARG A 109 -11.31 -21.04 10.10
N GLN A 110 -11.50 -22.34 9.85
CA GLN A 110 -10.74 -23.06 8.82
C GLN A 110 -11.34 -22.92 7.42
N THR A 111 -12.65 -22.80 7.30
CA THR A 111 -13.35 -22.90 6.00
C THR A 111 -14.24 -21.71 5.67
N GLY A 112 -14.37 -20.75 6.60
CA GLY A 112 -15.30 -19.62 6.46
C GLY A 112 -16.77 -20.05 6.65
N GLY A 113 -17.68 -19.13 6.36
CA GLY A 113 -19.12 -19.30 6.53
C GLY A 113 -19.69 -18.55 7.73
N ALA A 114 -20.88 -18.91 8.14
CA ALA A 114 -21.59 -18.25 9.23
C ALA A 114 -22.26 -19.26 10.15
N ARG A 115 -22.11 -19.07 11.47
CA ARG A 115 -22.98 -19.65 12.48
C ARG A 115 -24.23 -18.80 12.51
N VAL A 116 -25.38 -19.39 12.22
CA VAL A 116 -26.62 -18.61 12.03
C VAL A 116 -27.59 -18.81 13.19
N LEU A 117 -27.80 -20.04 13.58
CA LEU A 117 -28.80 -20.39 14.58
C LEU A 117 -28.22 -21.30 15.70
N THR A 118 -28.82 -21.23 16.85
CA THR A 118 -28.52 -22.10 18.01
C THR A 118 -29.78 -22.88 18.38
N ALA A 119 -29.59 -24.16 18.65
CA ALA A 119 -30.65 -25.07 19.09
C ALA A 119 -31.08 -24.73 20.52
N VAL A 120 -32.37 -24.68 20.74
CA VAL A 120 -33.01 -24.57 22.04
C VAL A 120 -34.14 -25.57 22.14
N ASN A 121 -34.47 -26.05 23.33
CA ASN A 121 -35.65 -26.90 23.60
C ASN A 121 -36.08 -26.73 25.06
N LYS A 122 -37.07 -27.46 25.49
CA LYS A 122 -37.55 -27.43 26.88
C LYS A 122 -36.46 -27.70 27.92
N ARG A 123 -35.50 -28.59 27.58
CA ARG A 123 -34.39 -28.92 28.45
C ARG A 123 -33.28 -27.88 28.46
N PHE A 124 -33.09 -27.18 27.34
CA PHE A 124 -32.09 -26.15 27.12
C PHE A 124 -32.74 -24.88 26.57
N PRO A 125 -33.53 -24.15 27.39
CA PRO A 125 -34.24 -22.95 26.92
C PRO A 125 -33.33 -21.74 26.70
N ASP A 126 -32.19 -21.72 27.41
CA ASP A 126 -31.19 -20.64 27.27
C ASP A 126 -30.19 -20.97 26.14
N PRO A 127 -30.17 -20.18 25.06
CA PRO A 127 -29.22 -20.38 23.96
C PRO A 127 -27.76 -20.19 24.35
N TYR A 128 -27.48 -19.53 25.48
CA TYR A 128 -26.12 -19.28 25.99
C TYR A 128 -25.59 -20.43 26.88
N ALA A 129 -26.46 -21.26 27.40
CA ALA A 129 -26.11 -22.23 28.45
C ALA A 129 -26.77 -23.61 28.22
N GLY A 130 -26.39 -24.28 27.14
CA GLY A 130 -26.95 -25.60 26.79
C GLY A 130 -25.93 -26.73 26.68
N ASN A 131 -24.65 -26.44 26.53
CA ASN A 131 -23.63 -27.43 26.23
C ASN A 131 -22.46 -27.37 27.22
N GLY A 132 -22.25 -28.44 27.97
CA GLY A 132 -21.19 -28.61 28.93
C GLY A 132 -20.84 -30.06 29.13
N ALA A 133 -20.03 -30.39 30.15
CA ALA A 133 -19.64 -31.75 30.49
C ALA A 133 -20.11 -32.16 31.89
N ALA A 134 -20.38 -33.43 32.02
CA ALA A 134 -20.38 -34.11 33.30
C ALA A 134 -19.13 -35.00 33.40
N ILE A 135 -18.39 -34.86 34.51
CA ILE A 135 -17.25 -35.72 34.88
C ILE A 135 -17.83 -36.81 35.75
N ILE A 136 -17.83 -38.01 35.24
CA ILE A 136 -18.52 -39.16 35.90
C ILE A 136 -17.53 -40.18 36.39
N VAL A 137 -17.87 -40.76 37.51
CA VAL A 137 -17.22 -41.96 38.07
C VAL A 137 -18.30 -42.94 38.53
N ARG A 138 -17.96 -44.21 38.75
CA ARG A 138 -18.90 -45.18 39.32
C ARG A 138 -19.31 -44.77 40.74
N SER A 139 -20.58 -44.91 41.10
CA SER A 139 -21.14 -44.36 42.33
C SER A 139 -20.51 -44.94 43.62
N ASP A 140 -19.98 -46.14 43.56
CA ASP A 140 -19.33 -46.83 44.71
C ASP A 140 -17.87 -46.39 44.94
N ARG A 141 -17.28 -45.55 44.06
CA ARG A 141 -15.89 -45.05 44.21
C ARG A 141 -15.79 -44.08 45.41
N GLN A 142 -15.01 -44.45 46.41
CA GLN A 142 -14.79 -43.66 47.63
C GLN A 142 -13.52 -42.78 47.50
N ASP A 143 -12.63 -43.12 46.57
CA ASP A 143 -11.33 -42.48 46.36
C ASP A 143 -11.37 -41.34 45.33
N ILE A 144 -12.54 -41.03 44.74
CA ILE A 144 -12.73 -39.93 43.80
C ILE A 144 -14.00 -39.18 44.22
N ASN A 145 -13.85 -38.03 44.87
CA ASN A 145 -14.94 -37.22 45.38
C ASN A 145 -14.92 -35.78 44.82
N THR A 146 -13.75 -35.30 44.46
CA THR A 146 -13.52 -33.94 43.98
C THR A 146 -12.73 -33.95 42.66
N ILE A 147 -12.63 -32.80 42.02
CA ILE A 147 -11.85 -32.64 40.76
C ILE A 147 -10.35 -32.87 41.03
N GLU A 148 -9.87 -32.52 42.21
CA GLU A 148 -8.49 -32.69 42.65
C GLU A 148 -8.08 -34.18 42.78
N ASP A 149 -9.04 -35.11 42.87
CA ASP A 149 -8.81 -36.56 42.94
C ASP A 149 -8.62 -37.22 41.57
N LEU A 150 -8.84 -36.49 40.47
CA LEU A 150 -8.75 -37.00 39.10
C LEU A 150 -7.34 -37.34 38.61
N PRO A 151 -6.25 -36.67 39.04
CA PRO A 151 -4.90 -37.01 38.62
C PRO A 151 -4.53 -38.47 38.86
N ASN A 152 -3.79 -39.07 37.91
CA ASN A 152 -3.36 -40.48 37.89
C ASN A 152 -4.47 -41.52 37.73
N LYS A 153 -5.69 -41.11 37.45
CA LYS A 153 -6.81 -42.03 37.11
C LYS A 153 -6.80 -42.34 35.61
N SER A 154 -7.46 -43.45 35.22
CA SER A 154 -7.75 -43.74 33.82
C SER A 154 -9.01 -42.99 33.39
N LEU A 155 -8.97 -42.38 32.18
CA LEU A 155 -10.05 -41.56 31.65
C LEU A 155 -10.60 -42.15 30.34
N ALA A 156 -11.93 -42.25 30.26
CA ALA A 156 -12.64 -42.57 29.02
C ALA A 156 -13.24 -41.30 28.41
N VAL A 157 -13.02 -41.08 27.09
CA VAL A 157 -13.56 -39.97 26.31
C VAL A 157 -14.01 -40.48 24.95
N MET A 158 -14.96 -39.77 24.31
CA MET A 158 -15.40 -40.13 22.97
C MET A 158 -14.37 -39.73 21.91
N SER A 159 -13.82 -38.52 22.02
CA SER A 159 -12.84 -37.95 21.10
C SER A 159 -12.08 -36.82 21.77
N ILE A 160 -10.79 -36.69 21.47
CA ILE A 160 -9.94 -35.60 21.96
C ILE A 160 -10.20 -34.25 21.22
N THR A 161 -11.02 -34.23 20.18
CA THR A 161 -11.45 -33.00 19.48
C THR A 161 -12.86 -32.58 19.94
N ALA A 162 -13.59 -33.40 20.68
CA ALA A 162 -14.93 -33.07 21.14
C ALA A 162 -14.92 -31.84 22.06
N PHE A 163 -15.80 -30.87 21.81
CA PHE A 163 -15.84 -29.64 22.59
C PHE A 163 -16.23 -29.87 24.03
N ALA A 164 -17.49 -30.29 24.29
CA ALA A 164 -17.97 -30.53 25.64
C ALA A 164 -17.40 -31.81 26.25
N GLY A 165 -17.18 -32.90 25.47
CA GLY A 165 -16.67 -34.17 25.96
C GLY A 165 -15.16 -34.24 26.19
N TRP A 166 -14.41 -33.19 25.85
CA TRP A 166 -12.95 -33.13 26.04
C TRP A 166 -12.44 -31.72 26.35
N GLN A 167 -12.63 -30.75 25.42
CA GLN A 167 -11.98 -29.44 25.53
C GLN A 167 -12.46 -28.65 26.74
N VAL A 168 -13.77 -28.64 27.01
CA VAL A 168 -14.34 -27.91 28.14
C VAL A 168 -13.86 -28.48 29.49
N PRO A 169 -13.94 -29.79 29.77
CA PRO A 169 -13.38 -30.34 31.02
C PRO A 169 -11.88 -30.11 31.16
N MET A 170 -11.09 -30.25 30.09
CA MET A 170 -9.66 -30.00 30.14
C MET A 170 -9.34 -28.53 30.43
N ALA A 171 -10.12 -27.59 29.92
CA ALA A 171 -9.98 -26.16 30.24
C ALA A 171 -10.30 -25.90 31.72
N GLU A 172 -11.34 -26.49 32.27
CA GLU A 172 -11.66 -26.38 33.71
C GLU A 172 -10.53 -26.95 34.60
N LEU A 173 -9.96 -28.10 34.24
CA LEU A 173 -8.80 -28.68 34.95
C LEU A 173 -7.58 -27.78 34.88
N THR A 174 -7.32 -27.20 33.68
CA THR A 174 -6.22 -26.24 33.49
C THR A 174 -6.41 -24.99 34.34
N ALA A 175 -7.64 -24.49 34.48
CA ALA A 175 -7.95 -23.34 35.33
C ALA A 175 -7.70 -23.61 36.82
N LEU A 176 -7.80 -24.85 37.23
CA LEU A 176 -7.47 -25.29 38.59
C LEU A 176 -5.97 -25.61 38.78
N GLY A 177 -5.14 -25.35 37.78
CA GLY A 177 -3.69 -25.56 37.82
C GLY A 177 -3.26 -27.02 37.59
N ILE A 178 -4.16 -27.88 37.15
CA ILE A 178 -3.86 -29.30 36.86
C ILE A 178 -3.20 -29.36 35.46
N ASP A 179 -2.00 -29.97 35.37
CA ASP A 179 -1.33 -30.23 34.10
C ASP A 179 -2.06 -31.33 33.32
N VAL A 180 -2.99 -30.95 32.48
CA VAL A 180 -3.86 -31.86 31.72
C VAL A 180 -3.11 -32.79 30.77
N LYS A 181 -1.87 -32.47 30.38
CA LYS A 181 -1.03 -33.34 29.55
C LYS A 181 -0.52 -34.56 30.28
N ARG A 182 -0.49 -34.49 31.60
CA ARG A 182 0.02 -35.54 32.50
C ARG A 182 -0.97 -35.95 33.57
N ALA A 183 -2.15 -35.35 33.60
CA ALA A 183 -3.13 -35.55 34.64
C ALA A 183 -3.61 -37.00 34.71
N PHE A 184 -3.79 -37.64 33.60
CA PHE A 184 -4.37 -38.98 33.52
C PHE A 184 -3.31 -40.04 33.22
N ARG A 185 -3.41 -41.18 33.91
CA ARG A 185 -2.53 -42.33 33.72
C ARG A 185 -2.70 -42.95 32.33
N ASP A 186 -3.95 -43.03 31.86
CA ASP A 186 -4.35 -43.60 30.58
C ASP A 186 -5.58 -42.88 30.06
N ILE A 187 -5.65 -42.61 28.75
CA ILE A 187 -6.80 -41.99 28.09
C ILE A 187 -7.31 -42.94 27.01
N ARG A 188 -8.52 -43.43 27.20
CA ARG A 188 -9.20 -44.34 26.26
C ARG A 188 -10.17 -43.53 25.40
N VAL A 189 -9.90 -43.49 24.12
CA VAL A 189 -10.80 -42.85 23.12
C VAL A 189 -11.75 -43.96 22.61
N THR A 190 -13.06 -43.79 22.92
CA THR A 190 -14.06 -44.84 22.58
C THR A 190 -14.58 -44.71 21.16
N GLY A 191 -14.55 -43.47 20.56
CA GLY A 191 -15.35 -43.19 19.39
C GLY A 191 -16.85 -43.08 19.70
N GLU A 192 -17.67 -43.29 18.67
CA GLU A 192 -19.13 -43.22 18.77
C GLU A 192 -19.77 -44.60 19.02
N PRO A 193 -20.88 -44.68 19.73
CA PRO A 193 -21.57 -43.59 20.44
C PRO A 193 -20.94 -43.31 21.81
N MET A 194 -21.13 -42.09 22.35
CA MET A 194 -20.60 -41.66 23.66
C MET A 194 -21.06 -42.55 24.85
N THR A 195 -22.16 -43.28 24.73
CA THR A 195 -22.64 -44.21 25.74
C THR A 195 -21.65 -45.35 26.05
N GLN A 196 -20.66 -45.63 25.20
CA GLN A 196 -19.58 -46.58 25.49
C GLN A 196 -18.73 -46.11 26.67
N ILE A 197 -18.65 -44.81 26.95
CA ILE A 197 -17.98 -44.28 28.14
C ILE A 197 -18.68 -44.76 29.39
N LEU A 198 -20.03 -44.79 29.39
CA LEU A 198 -20.79 -45.30 30.52
C LEU A 198 -20.49 -46.79 30.77
N ASP A 199 -20.35 -47.58 29.69
CA ASP A 199 -20.02 -49.00 29.78
C ASP A 199 -18.65 -49.20 30.46
N LEU A 200 -17.62 -48.42 30.05
CA LEU A 200 -16.26 -48.49 30.60
C LEU A 200 -16.18 -48.01 32.06
N VAL A 201 -16.91 -46.97 32.42
CA VAL A 201 -16.92 -46.48 33.80
C VAL A 201 -17.70 -47.41 34.71
N HIS A 202 -18.82 -47.91 34.23
CA HIS A 202 -19.64 -48.85 35.00
C HIS A 202 -18.94 -50.19 35.23
N SER A 203 -18.26 -50.75 34.24
CA SER A 203 -17.46 -51.96 34.38
C SER A 203 -16.20 -51.77 35.24
N GLY A 204 -15.77 -50.57 35.49
CA GLY A 204 -14.51 -50.22 36.16
C GLY A 204 -13.28 -50.32 35.27
N GLU A 205 -13.43 -50.46 33.95
CA GLU A 205 -12.33 -50.44 33.01
C GLU A 205 -11.76 -49.06 32.83
N ALA A 206 -12.55 -48.00 33.09
CA ALA A 206 -12.11 -46.63 33.25
C ALA A 206 -12.52 -46.10 34.62
N ASP A 207 -11.64 -45.34 35.27
CA ASP A 207 -11.93 -44.71 36.55
C ASP A 207 -12.88 -43.52 36.39
N VAL A 208 -12.70 -42.76 35.34
CA VAL A 208 -13.37 -41.47 35.05
C VAL A 208 -13.89 -41.45 33.60
N GLY A 209 -15.05 -40.84 33.40
CA GLY A 209 -15.58 -40.55 32.06
C GLY A 209 -15.88 -39.09 31.89
N PHE A 210 -15.54 -38.50 30.74
CA PHE A 210 -16.03 -37.19 30.34
C PHE A 210 -17.16 -37.36 29.34
N VAL A 211 -18.34 -36.93 29.73
CA VAL A 211 -19.55 -37.03 28.90
C VAL A 211 -20.21 -35.66 28.77
N VAL A 212 -21.00 -35.46 27.70
CA VAL A 212 -21.81 -34.26 27.62
C VAL A 212 -22.88 -34.26 28.70
N ASN A 213 -23.27 -33.09 29.17
CA ASN A 213 -24.39 -32.96 30.10
C ASN A 213 -25.65 -33.63 29.56
N CYS A 214 -26.50 -34.15 30.42
CA CYS A 214 -27.71 -34.93 30.13
C CYS A 214 -27.50 -36.35 29.54
N LEU A 215 -26.28 -36.80 29.25
CA LEU A 215 -26.09 -38.15 28.73
C LEU A 215 -26.56 -39.23 29.71
N LEU A 216 -26.38 -39.05 31.04
CA LEU A 216 -26.84 -39.97 32.07
C LEU A 216 -28.36 -40.05 32.08
N GLU A 217 -29.04 -38.92 32.06
CA GLU A 217 -30.50 -38.83 32.06
C GLU A 217 -31.09 -39.43 30.78
N ASP A 218 -30.45 -39.21 29.63
CA ASP A 218 -30.84 -39.82 28.36
C ASP A 218 -30.64 -41.35 28.37
N ALA A 219 -29.53 -41.81 28.90
CA ALA A 219 -29.26 -43.24 29.05
C ALA A 219 -30.30 -43.91 29.98
N GLN A 220 -30.71 -43.23 31.06
CA GLN A 220 -31.77 -43.69 31.93
C GLN A 220 -33.13 -43.72 31.22
N ALA A 221 -33.49 -42.70 30.46
CA ALA A 221 -34.72 -42.67 29.68
C ALA A 221 -34.79 -43.80 28.66
N LEU A 222 -33.64 -44.21 28.11
CA LEU A 222 -33.53 -45.38 27.22
C LEU A 222 -33.45 -46.72 27.94
N GLY A 223 -33.54 -46.72 29.27
CA GLY A 223 -33.49 -47.94 30.09
C GLY A 223 -32.13 -48.65 30.15
N LYS A 224 -31.06 -47.94 29.81
CA LYS A 224 -29.72 -48.52 29.72
C LYS A 224 -28.97 -48.51 31.08
N TYR A 225 -29.06 -47.42 31.84
CA TYR A 225 -28.43 -47.20 33.12
C TYR A 225 -29.35 -46.38 34.02
N LYS A 226 -29.14 -46.41 35.33
CA LYS A 226 -29.71 -45.43 36.27
C LYS A 226 -28.71 -44.29 36.47
N VAL A 227 -29.20 -43.09 36.66
CA VAL A 227 -28.33 -41.93 36.95
C VAL A 227 -27.53 -42.18 38.21
N ASP A 228 -28.12 -42.86 39.22
CA ASP A 228 -27.50 -43.20 40.49
C ASP A 228 -26.41 -44.27 40.40
N ASP A 229 -26.26 -45.00 39.29
CA ASP A 229 -25.12 -45.88 39.05
C ASP A 229 -23.81 -45.09 38.92
N PHE A 230 -23.89 -43.75 38.72
CA PHE A 230 -22.77 -42.88 38.57
C PHE A 230 -22.82 -41.70 39.55
N LYS A 231 -21.66 -41.23 39.95
CA LYS A 231 -21.47 -39.99 40.70
C LYS A 231 -20.88 -38.94 39.76
N VAL A 232 -21.45 -37.73 39.72
CA VAL A 232 -20.91 -36.60 38.99
C VAL A 232 -19.96 -35.82 39.87
N ILE A 233 -18.70 -35.70 39.48
CA ILE A 233 -17.66 -35.02 40.22
C ILE A 233 -17.72 -33.52 39.90
N GLY A 234 -17.67 -32.69 40.95
CA GLY A 234 -17.78 -31.24 40.80
C GLY A 234 -19.12 -30.78 40.26
N ASP A 235 -20.20 -31.49 40.63
CA ASP A 235 -21.58 -31.18 40.21
C ASP A 235 -21.95 -29.75 40.59
N ARG A 236 -22.31 -28.97 39.61
CA ARG A 236 -22.73 -27.55 39.75
C ARG A 236 -24.25 -27.38 39.94
N GLY A 237 -24.96 -28.50 40.04
CA GLY A 237 -26.41 -28.52 40.21
C GLY A 237 -27.18 -28.39 38.91
N ALA A 238 -28.52 -28.35 39.05
CA ALA A 238 -29.40 -28.16 37.92
C ALA A 238 -29.32 -26.70 37.39
N PHE A 239 -29.40 -26.54 36.07
CA PHE A 239 -29.48 -25.25 35.46
C PHE A 239 -30.90 -24.95 34.94
N SER A 240 -31.18 -23.71 34.59
CA SER A 240 -32.52 -23.24 34.23
C SER A 240 -33.22 -24.17 33.21
N GLY A 241 -34.32 -24.78 33.61
CA GLY A 241 -35.13 -25.68 32.79
C GLY A 241 -34.63 -27.14 32.68
N SER A 242 -33.49 -27.48 33.27
CA SER A 242 -32.93 -28.83 33.19
C SER A 242 -32.63 -29.45 34.57
N SER A 243 -32.93 -30.74 34.72
CA SER A 243 -32.50 -31.54 35.86
C SER A 243 -31.14 -32.22 35.64
N CYS A 244 -30.50 -31.99 34.50
CA CYS A 244 -29.26 -32.66 34.15
C CYS A 244 -28.08 -32.13 34.99
N LYS A 245 -27.27 -33.05 35.46
CA LYS A 245 -26.06 -32.76 36.21
C LYS A 245 -24.92 -32.35 35.28
N HIS A 246 -24.08 -31.41 35.72
CA HIS A 246 -22.90 -30.98 34.97
C HIS A 246 -21.77 -30.52 35.88
N SER A 247 -20.53 -30.74 35.45
CA SER A 247 -19.30 -30.41 36.18
C SER A 247 -18.64 -29.10 35.72
N THR A 248 -18.93 -28.67 34.53
CA THR A 248 -18.24 -27.53 33.85
C THR A 248 -19.15 -26.33 33.68
N ARG A 249 -18.58 -25.19 33.28
CA ARG A 249 -19.39 -24.11 32.71
C ARG A 249 -20.22 -24.63 31.54
N LEU A 250 -21.36 -23.99 31.32
CA LEU A 250 -22.19 -24.22 30.16
C LEU A 250 -21.88 -23.19 29.08
N TYR A 251 -21.90 -23.64 27.86
CA TYR A 251 -21.64 -22.90 26.65
C TYR A 251 -22.88 -22.91 25.75
N PRO A 252 -22.92 -22.05 24.70
CA PRO A 252 -24.02 -22.10 23.76
C PRO A 252 -24.23 -23.50 23.22
N ASN A 253 -25.50 -23.81 22.99
CA ASN A 253 -25.90 -25.12 22.54
C ASN A 253 -25.49 -25.41 21.08
N TRP A 254 -25.93 -26.50 20.53
CA TRP A 254 -25.62 -26.92 19.17
C TRP A 254 -25.99 -25.83 18.15
N SER A 255 -25.12 -25.65 17.17
CA SER A 255 -25.22 -24.58 16.18
C SER A 255 -25.61 -25.11 14.82
N PHE A 256 -26.48 -24.39 14.13
CA PHE A 256 -26.66 -24.50 12.70
C PHE A 256 -25.77 -23.50 11.98
N SER A 257 -24.99 -23.99 11.04
CA SER A 257 -24.08 -23.14 10.28
C SER A 257 -24.16 -23.40 8.77
N ILE A 258 -23.79 -22.38 8.01
CA ILE A 258 -23.86 -22.35 6.55
C ILE A 258 -22.45 -22.03 6.03
N LYS A 259 -22.00 -22.80 5.04
CA LYS A 259 -20.71 -22.56 4.37
C LYS A 259 -20.85 -21.55 3.23
N PRO A 260 -19.75 -20.88 2.80
CA PRO A 260 -19.80 -19.78 1.82
C PRO A 260 -20.34 -20.16 0.45
N GLN A 261 -20.27 -21.45 0.07
CA GLN A 261 -20.70 -21.94 -1.24
C GLN A 261 -22.22 -22.09 -1.37
N MET A 262 -23.00 -21.96 -0.29
CA MET A 262 -24.47 -22.00 -0.34
C MET A 262 -25.01 -20.66 -0.84
N SER A 263 -26.03 -20.70 -1.73
CA SER A 263 -26.61 -19.47 -2.28
C SER A 263 -27.32 -18.64 -1.19
N PRO A 264 -27.34 -17.30 -1.31
CA PRO A 264 -28.03 -16.42 -0.35
C PRO A 264 -29.54 -16.75 -0.22
N ASP A 265 -30.20 -17.08 -1.32
CA ASP A 265 -31.63 -17.35 -1.33
C ASP A 265 -31.96 -18.68 -0.63
N GLU A 266 -31.18 -19.74 -0.90
CA GLU A 266 -31.32 -21.03 -0.20
C GLU A 266 -30.98 -20.88 1.28
N SER A 267 -29.91 -20.14 1.61
CA SER A 267 -29.53 -19.84 2.99
C SER A 267 -30.67 -19.17 3.76
N LYS A 268 -31.28 -18.14 3.16
CA LYS A 268 -32.42 -17.42 3.72
C LYS A 268 -33.64 -18.35 3.89
N ALA A 269 -33.95 -19.14 2.87
CA ALA A 269 -35.11 -20.05 2.90
C ALA A 269 -34.98 -21.07 4.05
N VAL A 270 -33.80 -21.69 4.19
CA VAL A 270 -33.52 -22.66 5.26
C VAL A 270 -33.56 -22.01 6.64
N VAL A 271 -32.95 -20.86 6.82
CA VAL A 271 -32.93 -20.14 8.10
C VAL A 271 -34.35 -19.76 8.53
N MET A 272 -35.13 -19.20 7.63
CA MET A 272 -36.53 -18.84 7.90
C MET A 272 -37.40 -20.07 8.25
N ALA A 273 -37.18 -21.21 7.55
CA ALA A 273 -37.86 -22.44 7.83
C ALA A 273 -37.51 -22.98 9.22
N LEU A 274 -36.26 -22.95 9.62
CA LEU A 274 -35.82 -23.39 10.97
C LEU A 274 -36.38 -22.46 12.05
N LEU A 275 -36.34 -21.15 11.87
CA LEU A 275 -36.91 -20.17 12.81
C LEU A 275 -38.44 -20.31 12.96
N SER A 276 -39.11 -20.87 11.95
CA SER A 276 -40.57 -21.10 12.00
C SER A 276 -40.98 -22.30 12.86
N ILE A 277 -40.02 -23.11 13.37
CA ILE A 277 -40.31 -24.25 14.25
C ILE A 277 -40.71 -23.72 15.62
N PRO A 278 -41.95 -24.01 16.11
CA PRO A 278 -42.37 -23.52 17.41
C PRO A 278 -41.63 -24.27 18.54
N ALA A 279 -41.59 -23.67 19.70
CA ALA A 279 -41.15 -24.35 20.90
C ALA A 279 -42.03 -25.61 21.18
N SER A 280 -41.42 -26.74 21.49
CA SER A 280 -42.09 -27.99 21.76
C SER A 280 -42.05 -28.35 23.26
N GLU A 281 -43.02 -29.11 23.72
CA GLU A 281 -43.04 -29.65 25.07
C GLU A 281 -42.11 -30.86 25.25
N ASP A 282 -41.62 -31.43 24.14
CA ASP A 282 -40.66 -32.54 24.14
C ASP A 282 -39.19 -32.04 24.03
N ILE A 283 -38.26 -32.95 23.80
CA ILE A 283 -36.83 -32.64 23.63
C ILE A 283 -36.45 -32.23 22.21
N SER A 284 -37.39 -32.17 21.26
CA SER A 284 -37.11 -31.72 19.90
C SER A 284 -36.65 -30.28 19.90
N VAL A 285 -35.72 -29.95 19.02
CA VAL A 285 -35.13 -28.62 18.98
C VAL A 285 -35.96 -27.67 18.12
N ASN A 286 -36.09 -26.45 18.60
CA ASN A 286 -36.39 -25.29 17.84
C ASN A 286 -35.12 -24.40 17.77
N TRP A 287 -35.15 -23.36 17.00
CA TRP A 287 -33.97 -22.59 16.68
C TRP A 287 -34.15 -21.10 17.01
N THR A 288 -33.08 -20.52 17.56
CA THR A 288 -32.99 -19.08 17.83
C THR A 288 -31.71 -18.51 17.25
N LEU A 289 -31.58 -17.19 17.28
CA LEU A 289 -30.36 -16.52 16.80
C LEU A 289 -29.17 -16.94 17.65
N THR A 290 -28.04 -17.09 17.01
CA THR A 290 -26.80 -17.47 17.65
C THR A 290 -26.28 -16.39 18.59
N PRO A 291 -25.91 -16.71 19.85
CA PRO A 291 -25.13 -15.83 20.69
C PRO A 291 -23.71 -15.62 20.11
N ASP A 292 -22.99 -14.63 20.64
CA ASP A 292 -21.64 -14.33 20.18
C ASP A 292 -20.65 -15.49 20.39
N GLY A 293 -19.52 -15.46 19.68
CA GLY A 293 -18.54 -16.56 19.60
C GLY A 293 -17.49 -16.62 20.72
N THR A 294 -17.46 -15.67 21.64
CA THR A 294 -16.33 -15.47 22.57
C THR A 294 -16.15 -16.61 23.60
N GLY A 295 -17.19 -17.32 23.94
CA GLY A 295 -17.13 -18.41 24.93
C GLY A 295 -16.21 -19.58 24.53
N ALA A 296 -16.27 -20.01 23.25
CA ALA A 296 -15.38 -21.10 22.78
C ALA A 296 -13.91 -20.62 22.69
N ASP A 297 -13.68 -19.36 22.35
CA ASP A 297 -12.35 -18.79 22.22
C ASP A 297 -11.60 -18.81 23.55
N ALA A 298 -12.28 -18.56 24.67
CA ALA A 298 -11.69 -18.65 26.00
C ALA A 298 -11.19 -20.07 26.30
N VAL A 299 -11.98 -21.13 25.94
CA VAL A 299 -11.57 -22.53 26.08
C VAL A 299 -10.34 -22.83 25.24
N PHE A 300 -10.31 -22.38 23.99
CA PHE A 300 -9.20 -22.63 23.07
C PHE A 300 -7.92 -21.91 23.51
N GLN A 301 -8.02 -20.69 24.01
CA GLN A 301 -6.88 -19.94 24.55
C GLN A 301 -6.31 -20.62 25.80
N GLN A 302 -7.17 -21.04 26.69
CA GLN A 302 -6.76 -21.72 27.94
C GLN A 302 -6.02 -23.04 27.69
N LEU A 303 -6.40 -23.76 26.64
CA LEU A 303 -5.74 -25.01 26.24
C LEU A 303 -4.56 -24.79 25.26
N ASN A 304 -4.22 -23.56 24.89
CA ASN A 304 -3.20 -23.24 23.88
C ASN A 304 -3.40 -24.05 22.58
N LEU A 305 -4.65 -24.17 22.13
CA LEU A 305 -4.94 -24.88 20.88
C LEU A 305 -4.58 -24.00 19.67
N PRO A 306 -4.06 -24.60 18.58
CA PRO A 306 -3.54 -23.82 17.44
C PRO A 306 -4.59 -22.93 16.73
N TYR A 307 -5.88 -23.23 16.93
CA TYR A 307 -6.99 -22.41 16.43
C TYR A 307 -7.47 -21.34 17.44
N ALA A 308 -6.83 -21.25 18.62
CA ALA A 308 -7.02 -20.16 19.58
C ALA A 308 -6.25 -18.89 19.20
N GLU A 309 -5.21 -19.01 18.41
CA GLU A 309 -4.49 -17.86 17.90
C GLU A 309 -5.38 -17.14 16.89
N ALA A 310 -5.91 -15.99 17.32
CA ALA A 310 -6.44 -15.01 16.37
C ALA A 310 -5.38 -14.79 15.29
N TYR A 311 -5.75 -15.01 14.04
CA TYR A 311 -5.01 -14.65 12.82
C TYR A 311 -3.57 -14.20 13.10
N GLY A 312 -2.64 -15.14 13.19
CA GLY A 312 -1.23 -14.83 13.29
C GLY A 312 -0.81 -14.02 12.06
N LEU A 313 0.19 -13.19 12.19
CA LEU A 313 0.75 -12.43 11.05
C LEU A 313 0.98 -13.34 9.83
N ARG A 314 1.29 -14.62 10.07
CA ARG A 314 1.47 -15.65 9.05
C ARG A 314 0.19 -15.98 8.27
N ASP A 315 -0.94 -16.12 8.96
CA ASP A 315 -2.22 -16.48 8.32
C ASP A 315 -2.74 -15.28 7.52
N LEU A 316 -2.58 -14.08 8.06
CA LEU A 316 -2.86 -12.82 7.37
C LEU A 316 -1.99 -12.67 6.11
N LEU A 317 -0.69 -12.98 6.20
CA LEU A 317 0.21 -12.97 5.06
C LEU A 317 -0.13 -14.04 4.01
N LEU A 318 -0.63 -15.21 4.42
CA LEU A 318 -1.04 -16.26 3.48
C LEU A 318 -2.38 -15.91 2.81
N GLU A 319 -3.35 -15.39 3.56
CA GLU A 319 -4.66 -14.99 3.06
C GLU A 319 -4.54 -13.79 2.08
N TYR A 320 -3.67 -12.82 2.41
CA TYR A 320 -3.41 -11.65 1.56
C TYR A 320 -2.12 -11.77 0.73
N SER A 321 -1.62 -12.98 0.52
CA SER A 321 -0.35 -13.21 -0.22
C SER A 321 -0.37 -12.59 -1.62
N GLY A 322 -1.50 -12.64 -2.32
CA GLY A 322 -1.68 -11.99 -3.62
C GLY A 322 -1.61 -10.46 -3.55
N VAL A 323 -2.22 -9.86 -2.53
CA VAL A 323 -2.18 -8.41 -2.30
C VAL A 323 -0.77 -7.99 -1.86
N ALA A 324 -0.15 -8.72 -0.94
CA ALA A 324 1.22 -8.46 -0.49
C ALA A 324 2.23 -8.55 -1.64
N PHE A 325 2.09 -9.54 -2.52
CA PHE A 325 2.90 -9.66 -3.73
C PHE A 325 2.66 -8.48 -4.69
N GLY A 326 1.40 -8.08 -4.90
CA GLY A 326 1.04 -6.92 -5.73
C GLY A 326 1.65 -5.62 -5.20
N VAL A 327 1.60 -5.39 -3.89
CA VAL A 327 2.24 -4.23 -3.22
C VAL A 327 3.77 -4.28 -3.39
N LEU A 328 4.40 -5.45 -3.21
CA LEU A 328 5.84 -5.62 -3.40
C LEU A 328 6.26 -5.26 -4.83
N VAL A 329 5.53 -5.75 -5.83
CA VAL A 329 5.78 -5.45 -7.24
C VAL A 329 5.59 -3.95 -7.52
N ALA A 330 4.54 -3.33 -6.99
CA ALA A 330 4.30 -1.90 -7.16
C ALA A 330 5.43 -1.05 -6.55
N VAL A 331 5.91 -1.41 -5.37
CA VAL A 331 7.07 -0.76 -4.71
C VAL A 331 8.34 -0.94 -5.55
N LEU A 332 8.59 -2.13 -6.07
CA LEU A 332 9.75 -2.39 -6.94
C LEU A 332 9.71 -1.53 -8.21
N VAL A 333 8.55 -1.45 -8.88
CA VAL A 333 8.34 -0.60 -10.05
C VAL A 333 8.58 0.88 -9.71
N LEU A 334 8.10 1.33 -8.56
CA LEU A 334 8.31 2.70 -8.09
C LEU A 334 9.81 2.99 -7.87
N ILE A 335 10.53 2.09 -7.23
CA ILE A 335 12.00 2.21 -7.02
C ILE A 335 12.72 2.29 -8.34
N VAL A 336 12.41 1.39 -9.29
CA VAL A 336 13.01 1.41 -10.63
C VAL A 336 12.73 2.74 -11.33
N ASN A 337 11.50 3.27 -11.27
CA ASN A 337 11.14 4.58 -11.83
C ASN A 337 11.95 5.71 -11.19
N ILE A 338 12.10 5.73 -9.87
CA ILE A 338 12.89 6.73 -9.16
C ILE A 338 14.35 6.68 -9.61
N VAL A 339 14.94 5.49 -9.73
CA VAL A 339 16.32 5.31 -10.19
C VAL A 339 16.48 5.80 -11.63
N VAL A 340 15.59 5.41 -12.55
CA VAL A 340 15.61 5.85 -13.95
C VAL A 340 15.48 7.36 -14.06
N LEU A 341 14.55 7.96 -13.31
CA LEU A 341 14.34 9.41 -13.30
C LEU A 341 15.57 10.14 -12.75
N THR A 342 16.16 9.66 -11.68
CA THR A 342 17.36 10.23 -11.06
C THR A 342 18.56 10.19 -12.03
N VAL A 343 18.75 9.06 -12.73
CA VAL A 343 19.79 8.92 -13.73
C VAL A 343 19.53 9.85 -14.92
N ALA A 344 18.30 9.93 -15.41
CA ALA A 344 17.93 10.82 -16.52
C ALA A 344 18.13 12.30 -16.17
N VAL A 345 17.75 12.71 -14.95
CA VAL A 345 18.00 14.07 -14.45
C VAL A 345 19.49 14.37 -14.38
N ARG A 346 20.30 13.46 -13.81
CA ARG A 346 21.77 13.64 -13.73
C ARG A 346 22.42 13.78 -15.11
N ILE A 347 21.97 12.99 -16.09
CA ILE A 347 22.48 13.07 -17.46
C ILE A 347 22.12 14.43 -18.08
N ARG A 348 20.87 14.89 -17.92
CA ARG A 348 20.42 16.19 -18.43
C ARG A 348 21.15 17.35 -17.77
N THR A 349 21.32 17.30 -16.44
CA THR A 349 22.07 18.36 -15.71
C THR A 349 23.49 18.47 -16.23
N LYS A 350 24.21 17.34 -16.40
CA LYS A 350 25.56 17.35 -16.98
C LYS A 350 25.59 17.87 -18.42
N GLN A 351 24.57 17.60 -19.22
CA GLN A 351 24.49 18.14 -20.59
C GLN A 351 24.26 19.65 -20.59
N THR A 352 23.37 20.15 -19.73
CA THR A 352 23.11 21.60 -19.61
C THR A 352 24.32 22.36 -19.05
N GLU A 353 25.04 21.80 -18.09
CA GLU A 353 26.29 22.38 -17.57
C GLU A 353 27.36 22.50 -18.68
N LYS A 354 27.56 21.45 -19.49
CA LYS A 354 28.47 21.47 -20.63
C LYS A 354 28.05 22.49 -21.69
N ALA A 355 26.76 22.54 -22.00
CA ALA A 355 26.25 23.52 -22.97
C ALA A 355 26.40 24.96 -22.48
N LEU A 356 26.16 25.19 -21.17
CA LEU A 356 26.34 26.50 -20.55
C LEU A 356 27.82 26.93 -20.56
N ALA A 357 28.74 26.02 -20.19
CA ALA A 357 30.17 26.27 -20.23
C ALA A 357 30.64 26.59 -21.64
N ALA A 358 30.19 25.83 -22.65
CA ALA A 358 30.51 26.11 -24.06
C ALA A 358 29.99 27.47 -24.51
N LYS A 359 28.77 27.84 -24.10
CA LYS A 359 28.20 29.16 -24.41
C LYS A 359 29.00 30.31 -23.77
N MET A 360 29.33 30.14 -22.48
CA MET A 360 30.16 31.14 -21.78
C MET A 360 31.52 31.33 -22.46
N GLN A 361 32.16 30.24 -22.88
CA GLN A 361 33.44 30.32 -23.62
C GLN A 361 33.27 31.05 -24.96
N SER A 362 32.22 30.71 -25.72
CA SER A 362 31.89 31.39 -26.99
C SER A 362 31.65 32.88 -26.79
N ASP A 363 30.92 33.27 -25.73
CA ASP A 363 30.65 34.69 -25.42
C ASP A 363 31.95 35.44 -25.03
N LEU A 364 32.84 34.78 -24.30
CA LEU A 364 34.17 35.37 -23.99
C LEU A 364 35.02 35.56 -25.24
N ASP A 365 35.03 34.58 -26.14
CA ASP A 365 35.79 34.65 -27.37
C ASP A 365 35.22 35.74 -28.31
N ALA A 366 33.89 35.88 -28.41
CA ALA A 366 33.23 36.95 -29.13
C ALA A 366 33.59 38.33 -28.57
N ARG A 367 33.59 38.50 -27.24
CA ARG A 367 34.02 39.76 -26.59
C ARG A 367 35.48 40.09 -26.89
N ARG A 368 36.38 39.07 -26.83
CA ARG A 368 37.82 39.27 -27.20
C ARG A 368 37.98 39.69 -28.65
N ALA A 369 37.23 39.03 -29.55
CA ALA A 369 37.27 39.43 -30.97
C ALA A 369 36.77 40.84 -31.18
N ALA A 370 35.67 41.25 -30.53
CA ALA A 370 35.15 42.61 -30.62
C ALA A 370 36.13 43.67 -30.10
N LEU A 371 36.84 43.36 -29.00
CA LEU A 371 37.90 44.23 -28.48
C LEU A 371 39.07 44.36 -29.47
N LYS A 372 39.51 43.26 -30.10
CA LYS A 372 40.55 43.28 -31.11
C LYS A 372 40.15 44.10 -32.32
N LEU A 373 38.92 43.95 -32.83
CA LEU A 373 38.39 44.73 -33.91
C LEU A 373 38.40 46.24 -33.59
N ARG A 374 37.90 46.63 -32.39
CA ARG A 374 37.95 48.04 -31.96
C ARG A 374 39.34 48.59 -31.88
N THR A 375 40.31 47.77 -31.46
CA THR A 375 41.72 48.20 -31.43
C THR A 375 42.28 48.37 -32.83
N MET A 376 41.97 47.44 -33.75
CA MET A 376 42.36 47.54 -35.15
C MET A 376 41.71 48.74 -35.86
N GLU A 377 40.42 49.01 -35.61
CA GLU A 377 39.74 50.21 -36.13
C GLU A 377 40.42 51.50 -35.64
N LYS A 378 40.79 51.58 -34.34
CA LYS A 378 41.52 52.72 -33.82
C LYS A 378 42.89 52.90 -34.51
N LEU A 379 43.63 51.76 -34.63
CA LEU A 379 44.94 51.81 -35.31
C LEU A 379 44.81 52.18 -36.77
N SER A 380 43.82 51.69 -37.48
CA SER A 380 43.56 52.08 -38.89
C SER A 380 43.21 53.56 -39.00
N ALA A 381 42.34 54.06 -38.08
CA ALA A 381 42.02 55.53 -38.10
C ALA A 381 43.27 56.41 -37.82
N VAL A 382 44.12 55.96 -36.88
CA VAL A 382 45.43 56.72 -36.65
C VAL A 382 46.33 56.63 -37.87
N GLY A 383 46.40 55.50 -38.56
CA GLY A 383 47.16 55.37 -39.79
C GLY A 383 46.70 56.31 -40.89
N THR A 384 45.37 56.37 -41.13
CA THR A 384 44.78 57.26 -42.12
C THR A 384 45.00 58.76 -41.78
N LEU A 385 44.77 59.09 -40.48
CA LEU A 385 44.99 60.40 -39.95
C LEU A 385 46.48 60.83 -40.05
N SER A 386 47.41 59.92 -39.80
CA SER A 386 48.84 60.20 -39.90
C SER A 386 49.23 60.51 -41.35
N SER A 387 48.68 59.79 -42.31
CA SER A 387 48.92 60.06 -43.75
C SER A 387 48.34 61.38 -44.18
N MET A 388 47.12 61.75 -43.78
CA MET A 388 46.50 63.03 -44.06
C MET A 388 47.27 64.18 -43.40
N ALA A 389 47.63 63.99 -42.13
CA ALA A 389 48.39 64.98 -41.38
C ALA A 389 49.78 65.28 -42.01
N ALA A 390 50.43 64.22 -42.48
CA ALA A 390 51.72 64.41 -43.20
C ALA A 390 51.53 65.18 -44.48
N HIS A 391 50.42 64.98 -45.19
CA HIS A 391 50.12 65.75 -46.43
C HIS A 391 49.75 67.19 -46.09
N GLU A 392 48.89 67.41 -45.10
CA GLU A 392 48.48 68.76 -44.66
C GLU A 392 49.63 69.60 -44.06
N LEU A 393 50.59 68.94 -43.37
CA LEU A 393 51.81 69.59 -42.86
C LEU A 393 52.79 69.97 -43.98
N LYS A 394 52.88 69.15 -45.01
CA LYS A 394 53.82 69.38 -46.11
C LYS A 394 53.51 70.69 -46.86
N GLN A 395 52.21 71.02 -46.96
CA GLN A 395 51.78 72.24 -47.68
C GLN A 395 52.31 73.54 -47.02
N PRO A 396 51.97 73.83 -45.74
CA PRO A 396 52.44 75.06 -45.11
C PRO A 396 53.95 75.10 -44.97
N LEU A 397 54.60 73.96 -44.70
CA LEU A 397 56.08 73.89 -44.62
C LEU A 397 56.73 74.18 -45.98
N THR A 398 56.08 73.78 -47.07
CA THR A 398 56.60 74.13 -48.42
C THR A 398 56.52 75.61 -48.65
N VAL A 399 55.43 76.29 -48.21
CA VAL A 399 55.27 77.73 -48.30
C VAL A 399 56.36 78.43 -47.47
N VAL A 400 56.55 78.03 -46.21
CA VAL A 400 57.62 78.54 -45.33
C VAL A 400 58.97 78.41 -46.01
N ASN A 401 59.32 77.24 -46.55
CA ASN A 401 60.62 76.99 -47.18
C ASN A 401 60.78 77.81 -48.47
N ASN A 402 59.71 77.95 -49.25
CA ASN A 402 59.77 78.77 -50.50
C ASN A 402 59.95 80.22 -50.22
N TYR A 403 59.21 80.82 -49.32
CA TYR A 403 59.34 82.20 -48.95
C TYR A 403 60.68 82.48 -48.25
N ALA A 404 61.05 81.67 -47.25
CA ALA A 404 62.34 81.84 -46.61
C ALA A 404 63.50 81.65 -47.56
N GLY A 405 63.44 80.64 -48.45
CA GLY A 405 64.47 80.43 -49.48
C GLY A 405 64.54 81.54 -50.54
N SER A 406 63.39 82.10 -50.92
CA SER A 406 63.29 83.22 -51.83
C SER A 406 63.85 84.48 -51.22
N LEU A 407 63.43 84.76 -49.98
CA LEU A 407 63.90 85.91 -49.24
C LEU A 407 65.42 85.86 -49.00
N ARG A 408 65.97 84.74 -48.65
CA ARG A 408 67.42 84.50 -48.47
C ARG A 408 68.16 84.79 -49.80
N ARG A 409 67.69 84.30 -50.95
CA ARG A 409 68.28 84.49 -52.25
C ARG A 409 68.24 85.97 -52.68
N ARG A 410 67.17 86.72 -52.35
CA ARG A 410 67.02 88.14 -52.67
C ARG A 410 67.97 88.98 -51.82
N LEU A 411 68.01 88.70 -50.48
CA LEU A 411 68.92 89.43 -49.60
C LEU A 411 70.42 89.26 -49.93
N MET A 412 70.77 88.16 -50.60
CA MET A 412 72.17 87.95 -51.04
C MET A 412 72.50 88.63 -52.33
N ARG A 413 71.51 89.16 -53.10
CA ARG A 413 71.75 89.75 -54.45
C ARG A 413 71.53 91.25 -54.50
N SER A 414 70.68 91.77 -53.64
CA SER A 414 70.31 93.20 -53.63
C SER A 414 69.55 93.54 -52.33
N GLU A 415 69.44 94.85 -52.04
CA GLU A 415 68.55 95.30 -50.98
C GLU A 415 67.09 94.93 -51.32
N VAL A 416 66.38 94.38 -50.31
CA VAL A 416 64.97 93.98 -50.47
C VAL A 416 64.08 95.09 -49.91
N PRO A 417 63.11 95.61 -50.70
CA PRO A 417 62.15 96.55 -50.17
C PRO A 417 61.45 96.11 -48.92
N ARG A 418 61.22 97.01 -47.96
CA ARG A 418 60.66 96.67 -46.62
C ARG A 418 59.28 96.00 -46.69
N ASP A 419 58.46 96.41 -47.64
CA ASP A 419 57.14 95.84 -47.88
C ASP A 419 57.21 94.40 -48.33
N VAL A 420 58.11 94.01 -49.22
CA VAL A 420 58.35 92.67 -49.70
C VAL A 420 58.90 91.75 -48.54
N LEU A 421 59.74 92.38 -47.70
CA LEU A 421 60.27 91.68 -46.51
C LEU A 421 59.15 91.35 -45.48
N ILE A 422 58.29 92.33 -45.20
CA ILE A 422 57.15 92.17 -44.29
C ILE A 422 56.16 91.15 -44.86
N GLU A 423 55.82 91.24 -46.14
CA GLU A 423 54.90 90.25 -46.76
C GLU A 423 55.46 88.84 -46.67
N ALA A 424 56.70 88.60 -47.00
CA ALA A 424 57.33 87.32 -46.94
C ALA A 424 57.42 86.77 -45.49
N LEU A 425 57.71 87.61 -44.50
CA LEU A 425 57.72 87.22 -43.08
C LEU A 425 56.31 86.92 -42.58
N THR A 426 55.31 87.65 -42.99
CA THR A 426 53.90 87.40 -42.62
C THR A 426 53.40 86.06 -43.20
N GLU A 427 53.74 85.73 -44.43
CA GLU A 427 53.41 84.47 -45.05
C GLU A 427 54.11 83.30 -44.39
N ILE A 428 55.33 83.43 -43.92
CA ILE A 428 56.08 82.44 -43.11
C ILE A 428 55.41 82.28 -41.81
N GLU A 429 55.03 83.35 -41.09
CA GLU A 429 54.37 83.27 -39.77
C GLU A 429 52.99 82.62 -39.91
N GLU A 430 52.15 83.01 -40.81
CA GLU A 430 50.83 82.43 -41.05
C GLU A 430 50.92 80.91 -41.39
N SER A 431 51.86 80.53 -42.24
CA SER A 431 52.06 79.14 -42.60
C SER A 431 52.63 78.31 -41.44
N GLY A 432 53.48 78.93 -40.61
CA GLY A 432 53.95 78.28 -39.34
C GLY A 432 52.82 78.01 -38.37
N LEU A 433 51.92 78.99 -38.21
CA LEU A 433 50.72 78.79 -37.36
C LEU A 433 49.80 77.70 -37.89
N LYS A 434 49.58 77.65 -39.21
CA LYS A 434 48.79 76.54 -39.81
C LYS A 434 49.41 75.20 -39.61
N ALA A 435 50.73 75.06 -39.67
CA ALA A 435 51.41 73.79 -39.36
C ALA A 435 51.25 73.42 -37.92
N ALA A 436 51.31 74.37 -36.96
CA ALA A 436 51.08 74.13 -35.57
C ALA A 436 49.62 73.60 -35.26
N GLU A 437 48.64 74.22 -35.93
CA GLU A 437 47.22 73.78 -35.81
C GLU A 437 47.04 72.33 -36.28
N VAL A 438 47.67 71.88 -37.35
CA VAL A 438 47.61 70.48 -37.83
C VAL A 438 48.25 69.53 -36.79
N ILE A 439 49.35 69.89 -36.19
CA ILE A 439 50.02 69.11 -35.13
C ILE A 439 49.10 68.95 -33.92
N ASP A 440 48.44 70.00 -33.46
CA ASP A 440 47.55 70.00 -32.34
C ASP A 440 46.29 69.15 -32.60
N LEU A 441 45.77 69.18 -33.84
CA LEU A 441 44.65 68.31 -34.25
C LEU A 441 45.02 66.81 -34.15
N VAL A 442 46.18 66.44 -34.69
CA VAL A 442 46.67 65.04 -34.62
C VAL A 442 46.95 64.63 -33.23
N ARG A 443 47.52 65.48 -32.41
CA ARG A 443 47.80 65.21 -30.97
C ARG A 443 46.48 65.02 -30.18
N GLY A 444 45.48 65.83 -30.48
CA GLY A 444 44.15 65.67 -29.86
C GLY A 444 43.47 64.35 -30.17
N TYR A 445 43.68 63.78 -31.35
CA TYR A 445 43.18 62.42 -31.73
C TYR A 445 44.00 61.33 -31.12
N ALA A 446 45.29 61.45 -30.96
CA ALA A 446 46.20 60.46 -30.40
C ALA A 446 46.06 60.37 -28.89
N THR A 447 45.88 61.45 -28.18
CA THR A 447 45.64 61.51 -26.73
C THR A 447 44.16 61.45 -26.48
N ASN A 448 43.66 60.26 -26.11
CA ASN A 448 42.26 59.97 -25.79
C ASN A 448 41.80 60.81 -24.57
N LYS A 449 41.62 62.13 -24.72
CA LYS A 449 40.98 62.96 -23.69
C LYS A 449 39.50 62.54 -23.68
N GLU A 450 39.04 62.02 -22.53
CA GLU A 450 37.65 61.76 -22.29
C GLU A 450 36.80 62.96 -22.77
N ARG A 451 35.97 62.70 -23.75
CA ARG A 451 35.02 63.69 -24.23
C ARG A 451 33.92 63.80 -23.15
N THR A 452 33.98 64.86 -22.39
CA THR A 452 32.88 65.28 -21.56
C THR A 452 31.76 65.76 -22.45
N PHE A 453 30.65 65.03 -22.47
CA PHE A 453 29.44 65.47 -23.15
C PHE A 453 28.85 66.65 -22.38
N VAL A 454 28.87 67.80 -22.99
CA VAL A 454 28.21 69.03 -22.50
C VAL A 454 26.93 69.23 -23.28
N ARG A 455 25.87 69.55 -22.58
CA ARG A 455 24.60 69.88 -23.19
C ARG A 455 24.78 71.15 -24.00
N THR A 456 24.74 71.06 -25.31
CA THR A 456 25.04 72.20 -26.24
C THR A 456 23.79 72.42 -27.08
N ASP A 457 23.44 73.71 -27.24
CA ASP A 457 22.40 74.13 -28.19
C ASP A 457 22.93 74.00 -29.61
N LEU A 458 22.41 73.03 -30.33
CA LEU A 458 22.81 72.73 -31.73
C LEU A 458 22.51 73.90 -32.67
N ALA A 459 21.42 74.66 -32.44
CA ALA A 459 21.04 75.76 -33.26
C ALA A 459 22.02 76.96 -33.11
N MET A 460 22.46 77.16 -31.83
CA MET A 460 23.47 78.19 -31.55
C MET A 460 24.83 77.87 -32.15
N THR A 461 25.22 76.56 -32.00
CA THR A 461 26.49 76.07 -32.55
C THR A 461 26.50 76.12 -34.06
N ALA A 462 25.40 75.76 -34.76
CA ALA A 462 25.27 75.84 -36.20
C ALA A 462 25.34 77.29 -36.71
N ARG A 463 24.68 78.21 -36.00
CA ARG A 463 24.76 79.62 -36.34
C ARG A 463 26.20 80.16 -36.23
N HIS A 464 26.91 79.84 -35.18
CA HIS A 464 28.28 80.24 -34.95
C HIS A 464 29.24 79.73 -36.06
N VAL A 465 29.03 78.44 -36.46
CA VAL A 465 29.78 77.84 -37.57
C VAL A 465 29.49 78.52 -38.90
N LEU A 466 28.22 78.82 -39.15
CA LEU A 466 27.81 79.54 -40.39
C LEU A 466 28.34 80.96 -40.43
N GLU A 467 28.33 81.73 -39.33
CA GLU A 467 28.91 83.07 -39.25
C GLU A 467 30.42 83.07 -39.48
N ARG A 468 31.12 82.10 -38.87
CA ARG A 468 32.59 81.95 -38.99
C ARG A 468 32.99 81.60 -40.44
N ASN A 469 32.16 80.90 -41.17
CA ASN A 469 32.40 80.48 -42.57
C ASN A 469 31.63 81.32 -43.58
N ARG A 470 31.17 82.54 -43.25
CA ARG A 470 30.43 83.47 -44.13
C ARG A 470 31.14 83.80 -45.42
N LYS A 471 32.49 83.73 -45.49
CA LYS A 471 33.31 83.90 -46.73
C LYS A 471 33.05 82.84 -47.79
N TYR A 472 32.48 81.68 -47.41
CA TYR A 472 32.17 80.54 -48.29
C TYR A 472 30.67 80.39 -48.56
N GLY A 473 29.87 81.43 -48.28
CA GLY A 473 28.40 81.38 -48.30
C GLY A 473 27.75 81.05 -49.64
N HIS A 474 28.52 81.11 -50.74
CA HIS A 474 28.06 80.72 -52.06
C HIS A 474 28.01 79.18 -52.29
N LEU A 475 28.51 78.36 -51.34
CA LEU A 475 28.50 76.87 -51.38
C LEU A 475 27.44 76.26 -50.51
N ILE A 476 26.67 77.02 -49.72
CA ILE A 476 25.65 76.50 -48.81
C ILE A 476 24.29 76.65 -49.50
N HIS A 477 23.63 75.56 -49.81
CA HIS A 477 22.30 75.51 -50.42
C HIS A 477 21.27 76.19 -49.52
N PRO A 478 20.36 77.04 -50.06
CA PRO A 478 19.42 77.81 -49.23
C PRO A 478 18.31 77.08 -48.52
N ASP A 479 18.21 75.73 -48.63
CA ASP A 479 17.12 74.94 -48.09
C ASP A 479 17.38 74.32 -46.68
N PHE A 480 18.43 74.76 -45.99
CA PHE A 480 18.65 74.29 -44.60
C PHE A 480 17.75 75.08 -43.64
N ARG A 481 16.57 74.59 -43.38
CA ARG A 481 15.74 75.06 -42.26
C ARG A 481 16.14 74.29 -41.00
N LEU A 482 16.68 74.96 -40.01
CA LEU A 482 16.92 74.46 -38.65
C LEU A 482 15.62 74.52 -37.84
#